data_0addfa3454aa7055ea3cec09a10084f5
#
_entry.id   0addfa3454aa7055ea3cec09a10084f5
#
_cell.length_a   1.000
_cell.length_b   1.000
_cell.length_c   1.000
_cell.angle_alpha   90.00
_cell.angle_beta   90.00
_cell.angle_gamma   90.00
#
_symmetry.space_group_name_H-M   'P 1'
#
loop_
_entity.id
_entity.type
_entity.pdbx_description
1 polymer ?
#
loop_
_entity_poly.entity_id
_entity_poly.type
_entity_poly.pdbx_seq_one_letter_code
_entity_poly.pdbx_strand_id
1 'polypeptide(L)'
;MLHDFILAGKKIKIWQRTGESYEHILMKALGYAMFVGKYPDLEIETSVNLRYKPDLIVASSERSFKFWGECGQNSIRKTIWILKHTRTEKLVLFKIGMNTESLVKQLR
;
A
#
# COMPACT_ATOMS: atom_id res chain seq x y z
N MET A 1 2.01 -17.71 5.70
CA MET A 1 1.76 -17.45 7.14
C MET A 1 0.79 -16.30 7.29
N LEU A 2 -0.22 -16.46 8.12
CA LEU A 2 -1.20 -15.41 8.40
C LEU A 2 -0.77 -14.60 9.61
N HIS A 3 -0.79 -13.28 9.47
CA HIS A 3 -0.50 -12.34 10.54
C HIS A 3 -1.76 -11.60 10.96
N ASP A 4 -2.03 -11.55 12.24
CA ASP A 4 -3.17 -10.85 12.80
C ASP A 4 -2.69 -9.53 13.42
N PHE A 5 -3.39 -8.44 13.09
CA PHE A 5 -3.13 -7.12 13.62
C PHE A 5 -4.43 -6.51 14.15
N ILE A 6 -4.30 -5.67 15.18
CA ILE A 6 -5.38 -4.80 15.60
C ILE A 6 -4.93 -3.38 15.27
N LEU A 7 -5.57 -2.80 14.24
CA LEU A 7 -5.18 -1.50 13.70
C LEU A 7 -6.41 -0.60 13.66
N ALA A 8 -6.30 0.58 14.27
CA ALA A 8 -7.39 1.54 14.33
C ALA A 8 -8.70 0.91 14.84
N GLY A 9 -8.60 0.01 15.83
CA GLY A 9 -9.75 -0.68 16.43
C GLY A 9 -10.32 -1.83 15.60
N LYS A 10 -9.71 -2.16 14.46
CA LYS A 10 -10.16 -3.23 13.57
C LYS A 10 -9.19 -4.41 13.61
N LYS A 11 -9.72 -5.62 13.54
CA LYS A 11 -8.91 -6.82 13.35
C LYS A 11 -8.59 -6.97 11.87
N ILE A 12 -7.31 -6.96 11.54
CA ILE A 12 -6.81 -7.06 10.17
C ILE A 12 -5.94 -8.29 10.04
N LYS A 13 -6.18 -9.06 8.98
CA LYS A 13 -5.39 -10.25 8.67
C LYS A 13 -4.62 -10.01 7.39
N ILE A 14 -3.29 -10.21 7.45
CA ILE A 14 -2.42 -10.06 6.30
C ILE A 14 -1.68 -11.37 6.09
N TRP A 15 -1.80 -11.91 4.88
CA TRP A 15 -1.16 -13.17 4.52
C TRP A 15 0.24 -12.91 3.97
N GLN A 16 1.25 -13.48 4.64
CA GLN A 16 2.62 -13.45 4.16
C GLN A 16 2.85 -14.60 3.20
N ARG A 17 3.21 -14.28 1.96
CA ARG A 17 3.47 -15.26 0.92
C ARG A 17 4.90 -15.77 1.00
N THR A 18 5.15 -16.92 0.38
CA THR A 18 6.51 -17.45 0.22
C THR A 18 7.36 -16.41 -0.52
N GLY A 19 8.51 -16.07 0.05
CA GLY A 19 9.41 -15.06 -0.53
C GLY A 19 9.10 -13.62 -0.13
N GLU A 20 7.97 -13.36 0.51
CA GLU A 20 7.63 -12.04 1.01
C GLU A 20 8.27 -11.82 2.38
N SER A 21 8.91 -10.65 2.57
CA SER A 21 9.55 -10.33 3.86
C SER A 21 8.50 -9.91 4.90
N TYR A 22 8.87 -10.09 6.17
CA TYR A 22 8.04 -9.59 7.27
C TYR A 22 7.95 -8.07 7.28
N GLU A 23 9.03 -7.39 6.88
CA GLU A 23 9.04 -5.94 6.74
C GLU A 23 7.98 -5.45 5.76
N HIS A 24 7.77 -6.19 4.66
CA HIS A 24 6.72 -5.86 3.70
C HIS A 24 5.33 -5.97 4.34
N ILE A 25 5.10 -7.00 5.15
CA ILE A 25 3.86 -7.15 5.91
C ILE A 25 3.66 -5.99 6.89
N LEU A 26 4.71 -5.60 7.60
CA LEU A 26 4.65 -4.47 8.53
C LEU A 26 4.33 -3.16 7.81
N MET A 27 4.91 -2.93 6.63
CA MET A 27 4.60 -1.73 5.83
C MET A 27 3.13 -1.68 5.45
N LYS A 28 2.55 -2.80 5.03
CA LYS A 28 1.12 -2.86 4.73
C LYS A 28 0.27 -2.54 5.96
N ALA A 29 0.63 -3.12 7.11
CA ALA A 29 -0.08 -2.88 8.35
C ALA A 29 0.01 -1.41 8.78
N LEU A 30 1.21 -0.83 8.75
CA LEU A 30 1.42 0.57 9.12
C LEU A 30 0.73 1.52 8.15
N GLY A 31 0.84 1.25 6.85
CA GLY A 31 0.16 2.05 5.83
C GLY A 31 -1.35 2.03 6.00
N TYR A 32 -1.92 0.86 6.30
CA TYR A 32 -3.34 0.74 6.62
C TYR A 32 -3.71 1.58 7.83
N ALA A 33 -2.96 1.46 8.92
CA ALA A 33 -3.23 2.20 10.15
C ALA A 33 -3.16 3.72 9.94
N MET A 34 -2.24 4.19 9.08
CA MET A 34 -2.06 5.61 8.80
C MET A 34 -3.21 6.22 7.99
N PHE A 35 -3.83 5.45 7.13
CA PHE A 35 -4.78 5.99 6.14
C PHE A 35 -6.22 5.53 6.30
N VAL A 36 -6.50 4.48 7.07
CA VAL A 36 -7.86 3.96 7.21
C VAL A 36 -8.82 4.98 7.84
N GLY A 37 -8.34 5.86 8.69
CA GLY A 37 -9.16 6.92 9.28
C GLY A 37 -9.70 7.89 8.24
N LYS A 38 -8.87 8.23 7.25
CA LYS A 38 -9.25 9.10 6.14
C LYS A 38 -10.00 8.33 5.04
N TYR A 39 -9.67 7.08 4.84
CA TYR A 39 -10.27 6.21 3.83
C TYR A 39 -10.85 4.97 4.49
N PRO A 40 -12.09 5.04 5.03
CA PRO A 40 -12.68 3.88 5.74
C PRO A 40 -12.83 2.64 4.88
N ASP A 41 -12.91 2.81 3.55
CA ASP A 41 -13.03 1.70 2.59
C ASP A 41 -11.68 1.14 2.13
N LEU A 42 -10.58 1.56 2.77
CA LEU A 42 -9.23 1.09 2.41
C LEU A 42 -9.13 -0.42 2.54
N GLU A 43 -8.64 -1.07 1.51
CA GLU A 43 -8.43 -2.51 1.44
C GLU A 43 -6.97 -2.86 1.26
N ILE A 44 -6.59 -4.03 1.74
CA ILE A 44 -5.22 -4.57 1.61
C ILE A 44 -5.23 -5.68 0.58
N GLU A 45 -4.33 -5.58 -0.42
CA GLU A 45 -4.07 -6.62 -1.42
C GLU A 45 -5.27 -7.03 -2.26
N THR A 46 -6.21 -6.14 -2.50
CA THR A 46 -7.36 -6.43 -3.35
C THR A 46 -6.97 -6.28 -4.82
N SER A 47 -7.25 -7.31 -5.63
CA SER A 47 -7.01 -7.26 -7.07
C SER A 47 -7.95 -6.25 -7.74
N VAL A 48 -7.40 -5.49 -8.68
CA VAL A 48 -8.15 -4.48 -9.44
C VAL A 48 -8.22 -4.80 -10.93
N ASN A 49 -7.84 -6.03 -11.30
CA ASN A 49 -7.83 -6.52 -12.70
C ASN A 49 -7.00 -5.67 -13.65
N LEU A 50 -5.90 -5.12 -13.13
CA LEU A 50 -4.92 -4.37 -13.91
C LEU A 50 -3.59 -5.11 -13.90
N ARG A 51 -2.62 -4.57 -14.63
CA ARG A 51 -1.29 -5.15 -14.73
C ARG A 51 -0.61 -5.34 -13.37
N TYR A 52 -0.85 -4.42 -12.45
CA TYR A 52 -0.28 -4.46 -11.10
C TYR A 52 -1.38 -4.58 -10.05
N LYS A 53 -1.07 -5.29 -8.98
CA LYS A 53 -1.94 -5.42 -7.82
C LYS A 53 -1.45 -4.45 -6.75
N PRO A 54 -2.29 -3.51 -6.29
CA PRO A 54 -1.87 -2.61 -5.22
C PRO A 54 -1.74 -3.32 -3.88
N ASP A 55 -0.87 -2.82 -3.02
CA ASP A 55 -0.78 -3.28 -1.65
C ASP A 55 -1.93 -2.70 -0.80
N LEU A 56 -2.27 -1.45 -1.02
CA LEU A 56 -3.39 -0.76 -0.38
C LEU A 56 -4.19 -0.04 -1.45
N ILE A 57 -5.53 -0.09 -1.36
CA ILE A 57 -6.37 0.47 -2.43
C ILE A 57 -7.70 0.98 -1.91
N VAL A 58 -8.14 2.10 -2.48
CA VAL A 58 -9.53 2.57 -2.41
C VAL A 58 -9.99 2.85 -3.84
N ALA A 59 -10.85 1.99 -4.35
CA ALA A 59 -11.38 2.15 -5.69
C ALA A 59 -12.60 3.08 -5.69
N SER A 60 -12.73 3.91 -6.73
CA SER A 60 -13.94 4.70 -6.96
C SER A 60 -14.73 4.18 -8.15
N SER A 61 -14.06 3.66 -9.17
CA SER A 61 -14.65 3.00 -10.31
C SER A 61 -13.59 2.19 -11.01
N GLU A 62 -13.93 1.55 -12.14
CA GLU A 62 -12.95 0.85 -12.95
C GLU A 62 -11.85 1.82 -13.40
N ARG A 63 -10.60 1.50 -13.12
CA ARG A 63 -9.40 2.28 -13.42
C ARG A 63 -9.34 3.65 -12.73
N SER A 64 -10.24 3.92 -11.78
CA SER A 64 -10.23 5.15 -10.98
C SER A 64 -10.10 4.82 -9.51
N PHE A 65 -9.15 5.46 -8.84
CA PHE A 65 -8.82 5.15 -7.45
C PHE A 65 -8.66 6.43 -6.65
N LYS A 66 -9.26 6.45 -5.47
CA LYS A 66 -9.06 7.55 -4.52
C LYS A 66 -7.69 7.46 -3.86
N PHE A 67 -7.19 6.23 -3.68
CA PHE A 67 -5.94 5.97 -3.02
C PHE A 67 -5.32 4.69 -3.61
N TRP A 68 -4.02 4.75 -3.88
CA TRP A 68 -3.23 3.58 -4.28
C TRP A 68 -1.92 3.59 -3.50
N GLY A 69 -1.71 2.59 -2.65
CA GLY A 69 -0.50 2.45 -1.84
C GLY A 69 0.35 1.29 -2.29
N GLU A 70 1.65 1.55 -2.43
CA GLU A 70 2.64 0.55 -2.76
C GLU A 70 3.66 0.46 -1.65
N CYS A 71 3.95 -0.74 -1.19
CA CYS A 71 4.89 -1.01 -0.11
C CYS A 71 6.14 -1.67 -0.65
N GLY A 72 7.31 -1.23 -0.16
CA GLY A 72 8.59 -1.78 -0.56
C GLY A 72 9.25 -1.03 -1.70
N GLN A 73 10.16 -1.70 -2.38
CA GLN A 73 10.85 -1.11 -3.53
C GLN A 73 9.96 -1.14 -4.75
N ASN A 74 9.76 0.02 -5.35
CA ASN A 74 8.99 0.15 -6.56
C ASN A 74 9.86 0.69 -7.68
N SER A 75 9.70 0.14 -8.87
CA SER A 75 10.38 0.67 -10.04
C SER A 75 9.71 1.95 -10.51
N ILE A 76 10.50 2.84 -11.09
CA ILE A 76 9.99 4.05 -11.74
C ILE A 76 9.01 3.65 -12.85
N ARG A 77 9.30 2.57 -13.56
CA ARG A 77 8.44 2.04 -14.63
C ARG A 77 7.04 1.71 -14.11
N LYS A 78 6.93 1.04 -12.96
CA LYS A 78 5.65 0.69 -12.36
C LYS A 78 4.87 1.95 -11.97
N THR A 79 5.53 2.91 -11.34
CA THR A 79 4.93 4.18 -10.93
C THR A 79 4.39 4.94 -12.14
N ILE A 80 5.17 5.05 -13.20
CA ILE A 80 4.75 5.70 -14.45
C ILE A 80 3.56 4.98 -15.07
N TRP A 81 3.58 3.64 -15.08
CA TRP A 81 2.48 2.86 -15.61
C TRP A 81 1.16 3.17 -14.88
N ILE A 82 1.20 3.17 -13.53
CA ILE A 82 0.02 3.48 -12.71
C ILE A 82 -0.52 4.86 -13.04
N LEU A 83 0.35 5.87 -13.10
CA LEU A 83 -0.04 7.24 -13.37
C LEU A 83 -0.61 7.42 -14.78
N LYS A 84 -0.12 6.66 -15.76
CA LYS A 84 -0.58 6.76 -17.14
C LYS A 84 -1.88 5.99 -17.41
N HIS A 85 -2.08 4.86 -16.75
CA HIS A 85 -3.15 3.93 -17.10
C HIS A 85 -4.31 3.93 -16.11
N THR A 86 -4.22 4.72 -15.04
CA THR A 86 -5.27 4.85 -14.04
C THR A 86 -5.53 6.32 -13.72
N ARG A 87 -6.70 6.58 -13.13
CA ARG A 87 -7.00 7.87 -12.52
C ARG A 87 -6.86 7.70 -11.01
N THR A 88 -5.67 7.95 -10.52
CA THR A 88 -5.35 7.80 -9.10
C THR A 88 -5.20 9.18 -8.47
N GLU A 89 -6.08 9.51 -7.52
CA GLU A 89 -6.06 10.80 -6.85
C GLU A 89 -4.86 10.93 -5.91
N LYS A 90 -4.50 9.83 -5.22
CA LYS A 90 -3.38 9.83 -4.30
C LYS A 90 -2.59 8.53 -4.43
N LEU A 91 -1.36 8.62 -4.88
CA LEU A 91 -0.42 7.51 -4.94
C LEU A 91 0.60 7.69 -3.83
N VAL A 92 0.70 6.70 -2.94
CA VAL A 92 1.64 6.72 -1.80
C VAL A 92 2.59 5.55 -1.92
N LEU A 93 3.88 5.85 -1.81
CA LEU A 93 4.93 4.84 -1.81
C LEU A 93 5.49 4.72 -0.40
N PHE A 94 5.33 3.53 0.18
CA PHE A 94 5.84 3.23 1.51
C PHE A 94 7.17 2.50 1.37
N LYS A 95 8.21 3.03 1.98
CA LYS A 95 9.55 2.42 1.95
C LYS A 95 10.06 2.26 3.36
N ILE A 96 10.53 1.06 3.68
CA ILE A 96 11.38 0.84 4.83
C ILE A 96 12.80 0.82 4.29
N GLY A 97 13.55 1.87 4.55
CA GLY A 97 14.94 1.92 4.20
C GLY A 97 15.80 1.37 5.32
N MET A 98 17.04 1.02 5.00
CA MET A 98 18.05 0.76 6.01
C MET A 98 18.39 2.02 6.79
N ASN A 99 17.90 3.18 6.35
CA ASN A 99 18.12 4.47 6.96
C ASN A 99 16.78 5.20 7.10
N THR A 100 16.14 5.02 8.27
CA THR A 100 14.88 5.66 8.59
C THR A 100 15.00 7.18 8.65
N GLU A 101 16.18 7.72 9.00
CA GLU A 101 16.41 9.15 9.00
C GLU A 101 16.32 9.74 7.59
N SER A 102 16.86 9.00 6.60
CA SER A 102 16.78 9.41 5.20
C SER A 102 15.33 9.43 4.73
N LEU A 103 14.53 8.45 5.13
CA LEU A 103 13.11 8.40 4.79
C LEU A 103 12.36 9.58 5.42
N VAL A 104 12.61 9.86 6.68
CA VAL A 104 11.99 10.99 7.39
C VAL A 104 12.33 12.31 6.71
N LYS A 105 13.58 12.49 6.27
CA LYS A 105 14.00 13.69 5.54
C LYS A 105 13.27 13.83 4.20
N GLN A 106 13.03 12.74 3.50
CA GLN A 106 12.31 12.74 2.22
C GLN A 106 10.82 13.09 2.39
N LEU A 107 10.25 12.78 3.54
CA LEU A 107 8.83 13.01 3.81
C LEU A 107 8.54 14.41 4.38
N ARG A 108 9.57 15.15 4.72
CA ARG A 108 9.42 16.50 5.26
C ARG A 108 9.36 17.55 4.12
#